data_7144660caf72fe3d664e1391e0525ddc
#
_entry.id   7144660caf72fe3d664e1391e0525ddc
#
_cell.length_a   1.000
_cell.length_b   1.000
_cell.length_c   1.000
_cell.angle_alpha   90.00
_cell.angle_beta   90.00
_cell.angle_gamma   90.00
#
_symmetry.space_group_name_H-M   'P 1'
#
loop_
_entity.id
_entity.type
_entity.pdbx_description
1 polymer ?
#
loop_
_entity_poly.entity_id
_entity_poly.type
_entity_poly.pdbx_seq_one_letter_code
_entity_poly.pdbx_strand_id
1 'polypeptide(L)'
;MSISQTLQNYWDGMAAYDRCHPPTVTSQWQAFKSEVSEFIESPSLVEAWDVLHSAGRLLCKLTGIPLQLLAFPTIKKHSERYALYGCIRSQRNCEGKCCVISKRQI
;
A
#
# COMPACT_ATOMS: atom_id res chain seq x y z
N MET A 1 -6.76 -14.07 20.56
CA MET A 1 -6.73 -14.42 19.14
C MET A 1 -5.31 -14.26 18.61
N SER A 2 -4.80 -15.25 17.90
CA SER A 2 -3.46 -15.18 17.32
C SER A 2 -3.43 -14.21 16.13
N ILE A 3 -2.23 -13.78 15.72
CA ILE A 3 -2.05 -12.96 14.52
C ILE A 3 -2.59 -13.70 13.29
N SER A 4 -2.30 -14.98 13.21
CA SER A 4 -2.75 -15.83 12.12
C SER A 4 -4.28 -15.87 12.03
N GLN A 5 -4.94 -16.04 13.17
CA GLN A 5 -6.40 -16.04 13.22
C GLN A 5 -6.97 -14.67 12.88
N THR A 6 -6.34 -13.61 13.33
CA THR A 6 -6.76 -12.24 13.01
C THR A 6 -6.68 -11.98 11.51
N LEU A 7 -5.60 -12.39 10.86
CA LEU A 7 -5.46 -12.23 9.42
C LEU A 7 -6.50 -13.06 8.66
N GLN A 8 -6.72 -14.30 9.10
CA GLN A 8 -7.73 -15.16 8.46
C GLN A 8 -9.13 -14.55 8.57
N ASN A 9 -9.49 -14.06 9.76
CA ASN A 9 -10.77 -13.39 9.97
C ASN A 9 -10.91 -12.16 9.08
N TYR A 10 -9.83 -11.41 8.90
CA TYR A 10 -9.85 -10.25 8.02
C TYR A 10 -10.15 -10.67 6.58
N TRP A 11 -9.41 -11.64 6.05
CA TRP A 11 -9.62 -12.11 4.68
C TRP A 11 -11.03 -12.68 4.48
N ASP A 12 -11.49 -13.50 5.43
CA ASP A 12 -12.83 -14.10 5.35
C ASP A 12 -13.90 -13.03 5.41
N GLY A 13 -13.73 -12.04 6.28
CA GLY A 13 -14.68 -10.94 6.42
C GLY A 13 -14.75 -10.08 5.17
N MET A 14 -13.60 -9.76 4.57
CA MET A 14 -13.57 -8.98 3.33
C MET A 14 -14.24 -9.74 2.19
N ALA A 15 -13.96 -11.03 2.06
CA ALA A 15 -14.58 -11.85 1.03
C ALA A 15 -16.08 -11.94 1.21
N ALA A 16 -16.54 -12.12 2.45
CA ALA A 16 -17.97 -12.17 2.77
C ALA A 16 -18.66 -10.85 2.44
N TYR A 17 -18.04 -9.74 2.82
CA TYR A 17 -18.58 -8.41 2.53
C TYR A 17 -18.70 -8.20 1.01
N ASP A 18 -17.67 -8.55 0.26
CA ASP A 18 -17.67 -8.35 -1.19
C ASP A 18 -18.68 -9.24 -1.91
N ARG A 19 -19.02 -10.42 -1.34
CA ARG A 19 -20.09 -11.25 -1.88
C ARG A 19 -21.46 -10.62 -1.69
N CYS A 20 -21.69 -9.98 -0.54
CA CYS A 20 -22.97 -9.33 -0.24
C CYS A 20 -23.08 -7.96 -0.89
N HIS A 21 -21.96 -7.28 -1.06
CA HIS A 21 -21.88 -5.92 -1.61
C HIS A 21 -20.79 -5.90 -2.68
N PRO A 22 -21.06 -6.41 -3.90
CA PRO A 22 -20.05 -6.48 -4.94
C PRO A 22 -19.41 -5.11 -5.18
N PRO A 23 -18.06 -5.00 -5.12
CA PRO A 23 -17.41 -3.72 -5.27
C PRO A 23 -17.50 -3.19 -6.70
N THR A 24 -17.78 -1.90 -6.83
CA THR A 24 -17.75 -1.18 -8.09
C THR A 24 -16.80 0.00 -7.94
N VAL A 25 -16.41 0.61 -9.07
CA VAL A 25 -15.58 1.81 -9.01
C VAL A 25 -16.29 2.90 -8.20
N THR A 26 -17.59 3.08 -8.44
CA THR A 26 -18.38 4.08 -7.72
C THR A 26 -18.42 3.79 -6.22
N SER A 27 -18.69 2.56 -5.82
CA SER A 27 -18.76 2.21 -4.39
C SER A 27 -17.39 2.35 -3.71
N GLN A 28 -16.32 1.98 -4.38
CA GLN A 28 -14.97 2.12 -3.82
C GLN A 28 -14.55 3.59 -3.73
N TRP A 29 -14.96 4.41 -4.68
CA TRP A 29 -14.73 5.84 -4.62
C TRP A 29 -15.47 6.50 -3.44
N GLN A 30 -16.74 6.11 -3.23
CA GLN A 30 -17.53 6.62 -2.10
C GLN A 30 -16.91 6.18 -0.77
N ALA A 31 -16.46 4.93 -0.68
CA ALA A 31 -15.79 4.43 0.52
C ALA A 31 -14.51 5.23 0.82
N PHE A 32 -13.71 5.48 -0.21
CA PHE A 32 -12.48 6.26 -0.06
C PHE A 32 -12.79 7.68 0.45
N LYS A 33 -13.76 8.35 -0.14
CA LYS A 33 -14.14 9.71 0.29
C LYS A 33 -14.63 9.71 1.74
N SER A 34 -15.39 8.70 2.12
CA SER A 34 -15.88 8.56 3.49
C SER A 34 -14.74 8.42 4.48
N GLU A 35 -13.75 7.58 4.15
CA GLU A 35 -12.59 7.39 5.03
C GLU A 35 -11.74 8.67 5.14
N VAL A 36 -11.60 9.42 4.05
CA VAL A 36 -10.90 10.71 4.10
C VAL A 36 -11.64 11.69 5.02
N SER A 37 -12.96 11.76 4.92
CA SER A 37 -13.77 12.61 5.79
C SER A 37 -13.60 12.24 7.26
N GLU A 38 -13.65 10.94 7.58
CA GLU A 38 -13.48 10.47 8.95
C GLU A 38 -12.08 10.82 9.48
N PHE A 39 -11.06 10.69 8.65
CA PHE A 39 -9.70 11.06 9.04
C PHE A 39 -9.59 12.55 9.33
N ILE A 40 -10.20 13.39 8.49
CA ILE A 40 -10.17 14.85 8.69
C ILE A 40 -10.89 15.24 9.98
N GLU A 41 -12.05 14.62 10.26
CA GLU A 41 -12.83 14.91 11.46
C GLU A 41 -12.14 14.46 12.74
N SER A 42 -11.48 13.30 12.71
CA SER A 42 -10.90 12.69 13.89
C SER A 42 -9.59 11.98 13.54
N PRO A 43 -8.51 12.74 13.31
CA PRO A 43 -7.24 12.17 12.88
C PRO A 43 -6.70 11.17 13.89
N SER A 44 -6.34 9.98 13.40
CA SER A 44 -5.71 8.94 14.21
C SER A 44 -4.92 8.02 13.28
N LEU A 45 -4.06 7.19 13.86
CA LEU A 45 -3.30 6.23 13.08
C LEU A 45 -4.21 5.21 12.40
N VAL A 46 -5.26 4.77 13.11
CA VAL A 46 -6.23 3.82 12.56
C VAL A 46 -6.94 4.43 11.35
N GLU A 47 -7.39 5.68 11.48
CA GLU A 47 -8.07 6.36 10.38
C GLU A 47 -7.15 6.59 9.18
N ALA A 48 -5.86 6.85 9.42
CA ALA A 48 -4.89 6.98 8.34
C ALA A 48 -4.75 5.66 7.58
N TRP A 49 -4.68 4.54 8.29
CA TRP A 49 -4.62 3.22 7.66
C TRP A 49 -5.90 2.88 6.90
N ASP A 50 -7.06 3.29 7.42
CA ASP A 50 -8.33 3.08 6.73
C ASP A 50 -8.36 3.83 5.39
N VAL A 51 -7.82 5.05 5.35
CA VAL A 51 -7.69 5.80 4.09
C VAL A 51 -6.80 5.05 3.10
N LEU A 52 -5.64 4.56 3.57
CA LEU A 52 -4.72 3.80 2.71
C LEU A 52 -5.35 2.51 2.19
N HIS A 53 -6.07 1.81 3.05
CA HIS A 53 -6.75 0.57 2.68
C HIS A 53 -7.80 0.83 1.60
N SER A 54 -8.62 1.85 1.78
CA SER A 54 -9.66 2.23 0.81
C SER A 54 -9.05 2.69 -0.51
N ALA A 55 -7.95 3.45 -0.46
CA ALA A 55 -7.22 3.85 -1.66
C ALA A 55 -6.71 2.65 -2.43
N GLY A 56 -6.14 1.67 -1.73
CA GLY A 56 -5.65 0.43 -2.35
C GLY A 56 -6.78 -0.35 -3.04
N ARG A 57 -7.92 -0.47 -2.37
CA ARG A 57 -9.08 -1.17 -2.95
C ARG A 57 -9.60 -0.45 -4.18
N LEU A 58 -9.65 0.88 -4.14
CA LEU A 58 -10.08 1.67 -5.29
C LEU A 58 -9.14 1.48 -6.47
N LEU A 59 -7.83 1.54 -6.24
CA LEU A 59 -6.83 1.33 -7.30
C LEU A 59 -6.94 -0.05 -7.92
N CYS A 60 -7.14 -1.08 -7.10
CA CYS A 60 -7.33 -2.44 -7.61
C CYS A 60 -8.57 -2.54 -8.49
N LYS A 61 -9.64 -1.87 -8.10
CA LYS A 61 -10.88 -1.89 -8.89
C LYS A 61 -10.75 -1.12 -10.20
N LEU A 62 -10.08 0.04 -10.17
CA LEU A 62 -9.86 0.86 -11.36
C LEU A 62 -8.98 0.18 -12.40
N THR A 63 -7.96 -0.53 -11.96
CA THR A 63 -6.98 -1.14 -12.86
C THR A 63 -7.30 -2.60 -13.18
N GLY A 64 -8.09 -3.26 -12.34
CA GLY A 64 -8.30 -4.71 -12.44
C GLY A 64 -7.08 -5.53 -12.02
N ILE A 65 -6.08 -4.89 -11.41
CA ILE A 65 -4.80 -5.52 -11.04
C ILE A 65 -4.76 -5.69 -9.52
N PRO A 66 -4.39 -6.88 -9.00
CA PRO A 66 -4.25 -7.10 -7.56
C PRO A 66 -3.19 -6.16 -6.94
N LEU A 67 -3.38 -5.81 -5.68
CA LEU A 67 -2.50 -4.87 -4.98
C LEU A 67 -1.03 -5.33 -5.01
N GLN A 68 -0.79 -6.63 -4.88
CA GLN A 68 0.56 -7.18 -4.92
C GLN A 68 1.28 -6.85 -6.23
N LEU A 69 0.54 -6.91 -7.34
CA LEU A 69 1.09 -6.59 -8.65
C LEU A 69 1.22 -5.10 -8.86
N LEU A 70 0.31 -4.30 -8.30
CA LEU A 70 0.41 -2.84 -8.36
C LEU A 70 1.64 -2.33 -7.61
N ALA A 71 1.99 -2.98 -6.50
CA ALA A 71 3.15 -2.60 -5.70
C ALA A 71 4.47 -3.09 -6.29
N PHE A 72 4.43 -4.06 -7.20
CA PHE A 72 5.64 -4.71 -7.71
C PHE A 72 6.65 -3.74 -8.33
N PRO A 73 6.24 -2.76 -9.16
CA PRO A 73 7.22 -1.82 -9.74
C PRO A 73 7.99 -1.04 -8.69
N THR A 74 7.35 -0.65 -7.58
CA THR A 74 8.01 0.04 -6.48
C THR A 74 8.95 -0.89 -5.73
N ILE A 75 8.51 -2.11 -5.47
CA ILE A 75 9.33 -3.13 -4.80
C ILE A 75 10.57 -3.41 -5.64
N LYS A 76 10.39 -3.61 -6.93
CA LYS A 76 11.50 -3.87 -7.86
C LYS A 76 12.49 -2.72 -7.88
N LYS A 77 11.99 -1.48 -7.97
CA LYS A 77 12.83 -0.29 -7.98
C LYS A 77 13.68 -0.19 -6.72
N HIS A 78 13.08 -0.38 -5.55
CA HIS A 78 13.82 -0.30 -4.29
C HIS A 78 14.83 -1.44 -4.14
N SER A 79 14.47 -2.63 -4.61
CA SER A 79 15.35 -3.79 -4.57
C SER A 79 16.59 -3.56 -5.45
N GLU A 80 16.39 -3.05 -6.66
CA GLU A 80 17.49 -2.75 -7.58
C GLU A 80 18.41 -1.66 -7.02
N ARG A 81 17.81 -0.61 -6.43
CA ARG A 81 18.59 0.48 -5.83
C ARG A 81 19.43 -0.02 -4.66
N TYR A 82 18.85 -0.87 -3.81
CA TYR A 82 19.59 -1.43 -2.70
C TYR A 82 20.77 -2.28 -3.20
N ALA A 83 20.54 -3.11 -4.22
CA ALA A 83 21.59 -3.95 -4.78
C ALA A 83 22.72 -3.13 -5.38
N LEU A 84 22.40 -2.01 -6.03
CA LEU A 84 23.39 -1.17 -6.71
C LEU A 84 24.07 -0.17 -5.78
N TYR A 85 23.34 0.41 -4.84
CA TYR A 85 23.80 1.56 -4.07
C TYR A 85 23.82 1.34 -2.57
N GLY A 86 23.28 0.24 -2.08
CA GLY A 86 23.12 0.01 -0.63
C GLY A 86 22.06 0.88 -0.01
N CYS A 87 21.13 1.41 -0.80
CA CYS A 87 20.10 2.33 -0.33
C CYS A 87 18.87 2.23 -1.25
N ILE A 88 17.69 2.36 -0.67
CA ILE A 88 16.45 2.33 -1.45
C ILE A 88 16.16 3.63 -2.18
N ARG A 89 16.80 4.71 -1.76
CA ARG A 89 16.71 6.00 -2.46
C ARG A 89 17.73 6.06 -3.56
N SER A 90 17.50 6.94 -4.52
CA SER A 90 18.53 7.23 -5.51
C SER A 90 19.75 7.88 -4.81
N GLN A 91 20.92 7.69 -5.37
CA GLN A 91 22.15 8.26 -4.82
C GLN A 91 22.00 9.77 -4.60
N ARG A 92 21.35 10.44 -5.53
CA ARG A 92 21.10 11.88 -5.46
C ARG A 92 20.30 12.27 -4.21
N ASN A 93 19.24 11.51 -3.88
CA ASN A 93 18.39 11.82 -2.74
C ASN A 93 18.99 11.37 -1.42
N CYS A 94 19.80 10.34 -1.44
CA CYS A 94 20.43 9.81 -0.24
C CYS A 94 21.62 10.67 0.23
N GLU A 95 22.19 11.44 -0.68
CA GLU A 95 23.36 12.29 -0.39
C GLU A 95 24.56 11.49 0.12
N GLY A 96 24.63 10.20 -0.23
CA GLY A 96 25.73 9.35 0.12
C GLY A 96 25.72 8.81 1.55
N LYS A 97 24.68 9.10 2.33
CA LYS A 97 24.65 8.71 3.74
C LYS A 97 24.59 7.21 3.96
N CYS A 98 23.93 6.47 3.06
CA CYS A 98 23.84 5.01 3.16
C CYS A 98 24.18 4.30 1.86
N CYS A 99 24.56 5.02 0.82
CA CYS A 99 24.87 4.47 -0.48
C CYS A 99 26.34 4.05 -0.59
N VAL A 100 26.74 3.11 0.24
CA VAL A 100 28.14 2.69 0.30
C VAL A 100 28.60 2.05 -0.99
N ILE A 101 27.75 1.24 -1.61
CA ILE A 101 28.09 0.47 -2.80
C ILE A 101 28.34 1.38 -4.01
N SER A 102 27.66 2.52 -4.08
CA SER A 102 27.79 3.43 -5.21
C SER A 102 29.22 3.90 -5.42
N LYS A 103 30.00 3.99 -4.35
CA LYS A 103 31.40 4.42 -4.43
C LYS A 103 32.30 3.41 -5.14
N ARG A 104 31.87 2.16 -5.22
CA ARG A 104 32.64 1.10 -5.85
C ARG A 104 32.41 1.02 -7.35
N GLN A 105 31.40 1.71 -7.84
CA GLN A 105 31.04 1.69 -9.27
C GLN A 105 31.73 2.79 -10.05
N ILE A 106 32.44 3.63 -9.36
CA ILE A 106 33.23 4.68 -9.96
C ILE A 106 34.63 4.15 -10.24
#